data_191c658b49cbc13553e6372f12c3ffc0
#
_entry.id   191c658b49cbc13553e6372f12c3ffc0
#
_cell.length_a   1.000
_cell.length_b   1.000
_cell.length_c   1.000
_cell.angle_alpha   90.00
_cell.angle_beta   90.00
_cell.angle_gamma   90.00
#
_symmetry.space_group_name_H-M   'P 1'
#
loop_
_entity.id
_entity.type
_entity.pdbx_description
1 polymer ?
#
loop_
_entity_poly.entity_id
_entity_poly.type
_entity_poly.pdbx_seq_one_letter_code
_entity_poly.pdbx_strand_id
1 'polypeptide(L)'
;MNNSSLLADVSGIPYFCFEKMRKYLLSLALVVGVVSMNAQEKVTNNVNMENKKSTLRFIYPQWQGGIVDHWMPDIPAEDSSRGYYLGAQLLNYLAPQTGQNTVEVPVSLDINDRATKKGISARSVILKQTKAALDLLKENHPDRIVTLGGECSVSVVPFTYLINRYPDDVAIVWIDAHPDINLPYDEYKGYHAMALTACLGMGDEEIMELLPGKTDASKALIVGLRSWDEGMQERQRKLGIKGLSPQEVANDRTKIMEWLKSTGVSKVVIHFDMDALDPAEIIAAVGVEPNGMKIEEVVRIIHDISSEYDLVGLTVAEPMPRVAIKLRNMLNQLPLLKD
;
A
#
# COMPACT_ATOMS: atom_id res chain seq x y z
N MET A 1 9.64 82.77 -51.50
CA MET A 1 8.55 82.45 -52.40
C MET A 1 7.79 81.30 -51.79
N ASN A 2 6.54 81.48 -51.47
CA ASN A 2 5.73 80.81 -50.46
C ASN A 2 5.51 79.34 -50.68
N ASN A 3 5.75 78.59 -49.62
CA ASN A 3 5.20 77.26 -49.37
C ASN A 3 3.94 77.39 -48.48
N SER A 4 2.79 77.12 -49.05
CA SER A 4 1.54 76.98 -48.29
C SER A 4 1.27 75.51 -47.98
N SER A 5 1.20 75.22 -46.68
CA SER A 5 0.85 74.00 -46.10
C SER A 5 -0.63 73.62 -46.29
N LEU A 6 -0.91 72.43 -46.79
CA LEU A 6 -2.24 71.84 -46.77
C LEU A 6 -2.44 71.11 -45.36
N LEU A 7 -3.21 71.78 -44.52
CA LEU A 7 -3.81 71.15 -43.38
C LEU A 7 -5.14 70.56 -43.79
N ALA A 8 -5.27 69.24 -43.74
CA ALA A 8 -6.53 68.53 -43.95
C ALA A 8 -7.43 68.72 -42.73
N ASP A 9 -8.60 69.26 -42.97
CA ASP A 9 -9.69 69.46 -42.03
C ASP A 9 -10.35 68.09 -41.67
N VAL A 10 -10.26 67.72 -40.42
CA VAL A 10 -10.82 66.41 -39.91
C VAL A 10 -12.12 66.66 -39.11
N SER A 11 -12.87 67.75 -39.42
CA SER A 11 -14.08 68.11 -38.65
C SER A 11 -15.38 67.46 -39.11
N GLY A 12 -15.33 66.24 -39.69
CA GLY A 12 -16.52 65.58 -40.24
C GLY A 12 -16.92 64.18 -39.67
N ILE A 13 -16.29 63.68 -38.57
CA ILE A 13 -16.64 62.40 -38.05
C ILE A 13 -17.59 62.55 -36.80
N PRO A 14 -18.84 62.03 -36.86
CA PRO A 14 -19.76 62.22 -35.75
C PRO A 14 -19.24 61.55 -34.47
N TYR A 15 -19.26 62.27 -33.36
CA TYR A 15 -18.86 61.82 -32.02
C TYR A 15 -19.48 60.46 -31.61
N PHE A 16 -20.59 60.07 -32.22
CA PHE A 16 -21.31 58.82 -32.00
C PHE A 16 -20.55 57.58 -32.52
N CYS A 17 -19.62 57.74 -33.44
CA CYS A 17 -18.86 56.60 -33.99
C CYS A 17 -17.69 56.20 -33.08
N PHE A 18 -17.08 57.15 -32.38
CA PHE A 18 -15.95 56.92 -31.45
C PHE A 18 -16.39 56.17 -30.18
N GLU A 19 -17.58 56.45 -29.64
CA GLU A 19 -18.10 55.77 -28.44
C GLU A 19 -18.46 54.34 -28.75
N LYS A 20 -19.03 54.05 -29.91
CA LYS A 20 -19.34 52.68 -30.34
C LYS A 20 -18.08 51.87 -30.56
N MET A 21 -17.07 52.42 -31.19
CA MET A 21 -15.79 51.76 -31.42
C MET A 21 -15.02 51.49 -30.11
N ARG A 22 -15.05 52.40 -29.15
CA ARG A 22 -14.49 52.23 -27.80
C ARG A 22 -15.17 51.12 -27.00
N LYS A 23 -16.50 50.97 -27.10
CA LYS A 23 -17.26 49.89 -26.50
C LYS A 23 -16.94 48.52 -27.13
N TYR A 24 -16.74 48.46 -28.44
CA TYR A 24 -16.33 47.24 -29.14
C TYR A 24 -14.89 46.85 -28.80
N LEU A 25 -13.96 47.77 -28.68
CA LEU A 25 -12.58 47.51 -28.30
C LEU A 25 -12.47 47.05 -26.83
N LEU A 26 -13.28 47.63 -25.91
CA LEU A 26 -13.36 47.21 -24.53
C LEU A 26 -13.99 45.83 -24.37
N SER A 27 -15.02 45.50 -25.15
CA SER A 27 -15.64 44.14 -25.11
C SER A 27 -14.71 43.09 -25.74
N LEU A 28 -13.95 43.45 -26.81
CA LEU A 28 -12.96 42.53 -27.38
C LEU A 28 -11.79 42.26 -26.42
N ALA A 29 -11.32 43.27 -25.70
CA ALA A 29 -10.26 43.15 -24.70
C ALA A 29 -10.73 42.29 -23.49
N LEU A 30 -12.00 42.43 -23.08
CA LEU A 30 -12.58 41.58 -22.04
C LEU A 30 -12.71 40.12 -22.46
N VAL A 31 -13.15 39.85 -23.69
CA VAL A 31 -13.28 38.49 -24.22
C VAL A 31 -11.92 37.84 -24.42
N VAL A 32 -10.91 38.54 -24.90
CA VAL A 32 -9.55 38.01 -25.04
C VAL A 32 -8.91 37.79 -23.66
N GLY A 33 -9.16 38.68 -22.68
CA GLY A 33 -8.70 38.53 -21.30
C GLY A 33 -9.30 37.29 -20.62
N VAL A 34 -10.61 37.05 -20.77
CA VAL A 34 -11.29 35.89 -20.20
C VAL A 34 -10.86 34.60 -20.89
N VAL A 35 -10.64 34.61 -22.20
CA VAL A 35 -10.16 33.42 -22.94
C VAL A 35 -8.73 33.07 -22.54
N SER A 36 -7.84 34.10 -22.36
CA SER A 36 -6.47 33.83 -21.89
C SER A 36 -6.39 33.41 -20.43
N MET A 37 -7.24 33.91 -19.53
CA MET A 37 -7.33 33.41 -18.14
C MET A 37 -7.83 32.00 -18.09
N ASN A 38 -8.89 31.65 -18.84
CA ASN A 38 -9.39 30.26 -18.90
C ASN A 38 -8.41 29.29 -19.56
N ALA A 39 -7.58 29.76 -20.50
CA ALA A 39 -6.51 28.96 -21.10
C ALA A 39 -5.35 28.75 -20.11
N GLN A 40 -4.95 29.78 -19.35
CA GLN A 40 -3.92 29.66 -18.31
C GLN A 40 -4.40 28.80 -17.14
N GLU A 41 -5.66 28.91 -16.69
CA GLU A 41 -6.21 28.01 -15.67
C GLU A 41 -6.29 26.55 -16.15
N LYS A 42 -6.66 26.30 -17.41
CA LYS A 42 -6.64 24.94 -17.97
C LYS A 42 -5.23 24.39 -18.13
N VAL A 43 -4.26 25.22 -18.51
CA VAL A 43 -2.85 24.78 -18.64
C VAL A 43 -2.24 24.55 -17.26
N THR A 44 -2.48 25.41 -16.25
CA THR A 44 -2.02 25.20 -14.87
C THR A 44 -2.70 24.02 -14.21
N ASN A 45 -3.98 23.79 -14.45
CA ASN A 45 -4.69 22.61 -13.94
C ASN A 45 -4.21 21.31 -14.62
N ASN A 46 -3.91 21.32 -15.91
CA ASN A 46 -3.33 20.15 -16.60
C ASN A 46 -1.88 19.89 -16.15
N VAL A 47 -1.04 20.91 -15.96
CA VAL A 47 0.33 20.75 -15.45
C VAL A 47 0.32 20.27 -13.99
N ASN A 48 -0.66 20.70 -13.16
CA ASN A 48 -0.83 20.18 -11.81
C ASN A 48 -1.44 18.76 -11.77
N MET A 49 -2.17 18.33 -12.80
CA MET A 49 -2.66 16.95 -12.91
C MET A 49 -1.59 15.98 -13.42
N GLU A 50 -0.68 16.41 -14.30
CA GLU A 50 0.43 15.57 -14.79
C GLU A 50 1.48 15.24 -13.72
N ASN A 51 1.55 16.00 -12.61
CA ASN A 51 2.52 15.78 -11.52
C ASN A 51 1.93 15.11 -10.26
N LYS A 52 0.64 14.77 -10.24
CA LYS A 52 0.05 14.08 -9.08
C LYS A 52 0.27 12.59 -9.21
N LYS A 53 1.22 12.04 -8.41
CA LYS A 53 1.45 10.59 -8.33
C LYS A 53 0.15 9.85 -8.05
N SER A 54 -0.14 8.85 -8.90
CA SER A 54 -1.33 8.01 -8.75
C SER A 54 -1.18 7.06 -7.57
N THR A 55 -2.15 7.05 -6.66
CA THR A 55 -2.22 6.10 -5.55
C THR A 55 -3.36 5.12 -5.80
N LEU A 56 -3.04 3.83 -5.83
CA LEU A 56 -4.00 2.75 -5.95
C LEU A 56 -4.33 2.20 -4.57
N ARG A 57 -5.62 2.07 -4.26
CA ARG A 57 -6.10 1.26 -3.14
C ARG A 57 -6.26 -0.17 -3.63
N PHE A 58 -5.48 -1.08 -3.07
CA PHE A 58 -5.36 -2.47 -3.49
C PHE A 58 -5.92 -3.38 -2.40
N ILE A 59 -7.13 -3.88 -2.59
CA ILE A 59 -7.75 -4.82 -1.66
C ILE A 59 -7.27 -6.21 -2.03
N TYR A 60 -6.48 -6.82 -1.15
CA TYR A 60 -5.91 -8.15 -1.40
C TYR A 60 -6.25 -9.12 -0.27
N PRO A 61 -7.48 -9.67 -0.28
CA PRO A 61 -8.01 -10.43 0.84
C PRO A 61 -7.52 -11.89 0.87
N GLN A 62 -6.26 -12.17 0.50
CA GLN A 62 -5.67 -13.51 0.51
C GLN A 62 -5.56 -14.02 1.94
N TRP A 63 -6.00 -15.26 2.16
CA TRP A 63 -6.05 -15.91 3.47
C TRP A 63 -5.32 -17.26 3.49
N GLN A 64 -5.05 -17.82 2.31
CA GLN A 64 -4.57 -19.19 2.17
C GLN A 64 -3.15 -19.38 2.71
N GLY A 65 -2.33 -18.37 2.66
CA GLY A 65 -0.95 -18.42 3.15
C GLY A 65 -0.84 -18.47 4.68
N GLY A 66 -1.89 -18.08 5.41
CA GLY A 66 -1.87 -17.95 6.87
C GLY A 66 -2.08 -19.24 7.65
N ILE A 67 -2.67 -20.30 7.04
CA ILE A 67 -3.02 -21.58 7.70
C ILE A 67 -3.76 -21.36 9.04
N VAL A 68 -4.68 -20.41 9.08
CA VAL A 68 -5.28 -19.83 10.29
C VAL A 68 -6.07 -20.82 11.13
N ASP A 69 -6.72 -21.80 10.51
CA ASP A 69 -7.52 -22.82 11.19
C ASP A 69 -6.68 -23.69 12.17
N HIS A 70 -5.37 -23.74 11.97
CA HIS A 70 -4.46 -24.40 12.89
C HIS A 70 -4.28 -23.62 14.21
N TRP A 71 -4.38 -22.31 14.15
CA TRP A 71 -4.08 -21.40 15.26
C TRP A 71 -5.31 -20.90 16.02
N MET A 72 -6.51 -21.17 15.50
CA MET A 72 -7.78 -20.66 16.06
C MET A 72 -8.81 -21.78 16.28
N PRO A 73 -8.55 -22.75 17.17
CA PRO A 73 -9.42 -23.90 17.37
C PRO A 73 -10.79 -23.56 18.00
N ASP A 74 -10.94 -22.37 18.57
CA ASP A 74 -12.19 -21.85 19.15
C ASP A 74 -13.17 -21.28 18.10
N ILE A 75 -12.76 -21.20 16.84
CA ILE A 75 -13.58 -20.76 15.72
C ILE A 75 -13.68 -21.90 14.71
N PRO A 76 -14.87 -22.15 14.11
CA PRO A 76 -14.98 -23.16 13.04
C PRO A 76 -13.95 -22.97 11.94
N ALA A 77 -13.30 -24.04 11.48
CA ALA A 77 -12.19 -23.99 10.52
C ALA A 77 -12.50 -23.21 9.23
N GLU A 78 -13.75 -23.29 8.75
CA GLU A 78 -14.19 -22.52 7.59
C GLU A 78 -14.18 -21.01 7.85
N ASP A 79 -14.61 -20.60 9.04
CA ASP A 79 -14.70 -19.18 9.42
C ASP A 79 -13.35 -18.61 9.79
N SER A 80 -12.52 -19.37 10.50
CA SER A 80 -11.16 -18.95 10.85
C SER A 80 -10.31 -18.84 9.59
N SER A 81 -10.37 -19.82 8.68
CA SER A 81 -9.62 -19.80 7.42
C SER A 81 -9.90 -18.56 6.60
N ARG A 82 -11.18 -18.15 6.48
CA ARG A 82 -11.61 -16.95 5.75
C ARG A 82 -11.57 -15.67 6.58
N GLY A 83 -11.04 -15.72 7.80
CA GLY A 83 -11.00 -14.55 8.70
C GLY A 83 -10.27 -13.37 8.09
N TYR A 84 -9.14 -13.60 7.44
CA TYR A 84 -8.39 -12.56 6.77
C TYR A 84 -9.11 -11.97 5.55
N TYR A 85 -9.89 -12.77 4.82
CA TYR A 85 -10.75 -12.24 3.77
C TYR A 85 -11.75 -11.23 4.35
N LEU A 86 -12.47 -11.62 5.41
CA LEU A 86 -13.41 -10.73 6.09
C LEU A 86 -12.70 -9.50 6.69
N GLY A 87 -11.51 -9.70 7.24
CA GLY A 87 -10.69 -8.63 7.82
C GLY A 87 -10.29 -7.57 6.79
N ALA A 88 -9.83 -7.98 5.62
CA ALA A 88 -9.49 -7.06 4.54
C ALA A 88 -10.70 -6.24 4.07
N GLN A 89 -11.89 -6.85 3.97
CA GLN A 89 -13.13 -6.14 3.65
C GLN A 89 -13.51 -5.14 4.76
N LEU A 90 -13.33 -5.52 6.03
CA LEU A 90 -13.56 -4.63 7.15
C LEU A 90 -12.58 -3.45 7.16
N LEU A 91 -11.30 -3.67 6.89
CA LEU A 91 -10.31 -2.59 6.74
C LEU A 91 -10.74 -1.61 5.64
N ASN A 92 -11.17 -2.12 4.47
CA ASN A 92 -11.64 -1.26 3.39
C ASN A 92 -12.89 -0.46 3.76
N TYR A 93 -13.81 -1.04 4.52
CA TYR A 93 -15.00 -0.36 5.01
C TYR A 93 -14.66 0.76 6.01
N LEU A 94 -13.72 0.50 6.92
CA LEU A 94 -13.32 1.44 7.98
C LEU A 94 -12.36 2.53 7.48
N ALA A 95 -11.57 2.24 6.44
CA ALA A 95 -10.59 3.19 5.91
C ALA A 95 -11.26 4.45 5.34
N PRO A 96 -10.63 5.64 5.46
CA PRO A 96 -11.15 6.87 4.87
C PRO A 96 -11.46 6.71 3.37
N GLN A 97 -12.63 7.17 2.94
CA GLN A 97 -13.04 7.16 1.55
C GLN A 97 -12.52 8.42 0.85
N THR A 98 -11.39 8.33 0.16
CA THR A 98 -10.63 9.46 -0.39
C THR A 98 -10.76 9.63 -1.90
N GLY A 99 -11.60 8.83 -2.56
CA GLY A 99 -11.73 8.83 -4.04
C GLY A 99 -10.51 8.24 -4.77
N GLN A 100 -9.63 7.51 -4.08
CA GLN A 100 -8.56 6.73 -4.71
C GLN A 100 -9.15 5.68 -5.64
N ASN A 101 -8.48 5.44 -6.78
CA ASN A 101 -8.78 4.26 -7.58
C ASN A 101 -8.63 3.01 -6.72
N THR A 102 -9.66 2.17 -6.70
CA THR A 102 -9.73 0.98 -5.85
C THR A 102 -9.96 -0.25 -6.69
N VAL A 103 -9.11 -1.25 -6.51
CA VAL A 103 -9.25 -2.56 -7.16
C VAL A 103 -9.15 -3.67 -6.12
N GLU A 104 -9.84 -4.78 -6.36
CA GLU A 104 -9.80 -5.95 -5.49
C GLU A 104 -9.23 -7.15 -6.26
N VAL A 105 -8.26 -7.82 -5.66
CA VAL A 105 -7.69 -9.06 -6.19
C VAL A 105 -8.70 -10.19 -6.01
N PRO A 106 -9.05 -10.92 -7.08
CA PRO A 106 -9.94 -12.06 -6.98
C PRO A 106 -9.27 -13.19 -6.17
N VAL A 107 -9.85 -13.50 -5.02
CA VAL A 107 -9.37 -14.52 -4.08
C VAL A 107 -10.39 -15.64 -3.96
N SER A 108 -9.91 -16.88 -4.03
CA SER A 108 -10.78 -18.06 -3.86
C SER A 108 -11.31 -18.15 -2.43
N LEU A 109 -12.59 -18.47 -2.30
CA LEU A 109 -13.23 -18.79 -1.02
C LEU A 109 -13.36 -20.29 -0.77
N ASP A 110 -12.82 -21.14 -1.64
CA ASP A 110 -12.82 -22.59 -1.46
C ASP A 110 -11.80 -23.01 -0.41
N ILE A 111 -12.29 -23.54 0.72
CA ILE A 111 -11.45 -24.03 1.81
C ILE A 111 -10.80 -25.40 1.55
N ASN A 112 -11.17 -26.08 0.47
CA ASN A 112 -10.70 -27.44 0.18
C ASN A 112 -9.41 -27.45 -0.67
N ASP A 113 -9.13 -26.41 -1.45
CA ASP A 113 -7.92 -26.32 -2.29
C ASP A 113 -6.73 -25.77 -1.49
N ARG A 114 -6.28 -26.52 -0.47
CA ARG A 114 -5.18 -26.15 0.42
C ARG A 114 -4.01 -27.14 0.41
N ALA A 115 -3.89 -27.93 -0.65
CA ALA A 115 -2.83 -28.91 -0.76
C ALA A 115 -1.44 -28.27 -0.73
N THR A 116 -0.57 -28.80 0.14
CA THR A 116 0.84 -28.40 0.17
C THR A 116 1.58 -28.94 -1.03
N LYS A 117 2.21 -28.03 -1.80
CA LYS A 117 3.05 -28.38 -2.96
C LYS A 117 4.35 -27.59 -2.89
N LYS A 118 5.47 -28.23 -3.22
CA LYS A 118 6.81 -27.59 -3.19
C LYS A 118 7.07 -26.82 -1.89
N GLY A 119 6.58 -27.32 -0.74
CA GLY A 119 6.80 -26.73 0.56
C GLY A 119 5.89 -25.54 0.92
N ILE A 120 4.85 -25.23 0.13
CA ILE A 120 3.91 -24.16 0.37
C ILE A 120 2.49 -24.71 0.42
N SER A 121 1.76 -24.43 1.51
CA SER A 121 0.33 -24.72 1.64
C SER A 121 -0.48 -23.88 0.68
N ALA A 122 -1.53 -24.46 0.06
CA ALA A 122 -2.38 -23.81 -0.92
C ALA A 122 -1.62 -23.18 -2.12
N ARG A 123 -0.42 -23.67 -2.43
CA ARG A 123 0.47 -23.10 -3.45
C ARG A 123 -0.22 -22.82 -4.78
N SER A 124 -1.06 -23.75 -5.26
CA SER A 124 -1.73 -23.61 -6.55
C SER A 124 -2.70 -22.41 -6.59
N VAL A 125 -3.35 -22.13 -5.47
CA VAL A 125 -4.26 -20.99 -5.32
C VAL A 125 -3.46 -19.68 -5.21
N ILE A 126 -2.44 -19.67 -4.35
CA ILE A 126 -1.54 -18.53 -4.17
C ILE A 126 -0.92 -18.10 -5.50
N LEU A 127 -0.43 -19.04 -6.29
CA LEU A 127 0.15 -18.78 -7.62
C LEU A 127 -0.86 -18.09 -8.57
N LYS A 128 -2.13 -18.54 -8.58
CA LYS A 128 -3.19 -17.92 -9.39
C LYS A 128 -3.50 -16.50 -8.91
N GLN A 129 -3.57 -16.30 -7.60
CA GLN A 129 -3.85 -15.01 -6.98
C GLN A 129 -2.68 -14.04 -7.19
N THR A 130 -1.43 -14.49 -7.10
CA THR A 130 -0.24 -13.72 -7.46
C THR A 130 -0.31 -13.21 -8.91
N LYS A 131 -0.68 -14.07 -9.88
CA LYS A 131 -0.86 -13.66 -11.27
C LYS A 131 -1.95 -12.60 -11.42
N ALA A 132 -3.11 -12.81 -10.81
CA ALA A 132 -4.21 -11.86 -10.87
C ALA A 132 -3.85 -10.50 -10.25
N ALA A 133 -3.14 -10.50 -9.12
CA ALA A 133 -2.63 -9.29 -8.48
C ALA A 133 -1.66 -8.53 -9.38
N LEU A 134 -0.72 -9.23 -10.03
CA LEU A 134 0.22 -8.63 -10.99
C LEU A 134 -0.47 -8.02 -12.20
N ASP A 135 -1.48 -8.71 -12.75
CA ASP A 135 -2.21 -8.22 -13.91
C ASP A 135 -2.96 -6.94 -13.60
N LEU A 136 -3.60 -6.84 -12.42
CA LEU A 136 -4.23 -5.60 -11.94
C LEU A 136 -3.24 -4.45 -11.79
N LEU A 137 -2.03 -4.70 -11.26
CA LEU A 137 -1.00 -3.67 -11.16
C LEU A 137 -0.45 -3.24 -12.52
N LYS A 138 -0.31 -4.17 -13.47
CA LYS A 138 0.08 -3.87 -14.85
C LYS A 138 -0.98 -3.07 -15.59
N GLU A 139 -2.27 -3.29 -15.32
CA GLU A 139 -3.37 -2.55 -15.92
C GLU A 139 -3.47 -1.12 -15.37
N ASN A 140 -3.29 -0.95 -14.07
CA ASN A 140 -3.50 0.34 -13.39
C ASN A 140 -2.26 1.23 -13.34
N HIS A 141 -1.06 0.72 -13.55
CA HIS A 141 0.22 1.45 -13.54
C HIS A 141 0.43 2.42 -12.37
N PRO A 142 0.13 2.04 -11.11
CA PRO A 142 0.19 2.97 -9.99
C PRO A 142 1.61 3.43 -9.67
N ASP A 143 1.74 4.70 -9.21
CA ASP A 143 2.98 5.22 -8.64
C ASP A 143 3.12 4.86 -7.17
N ARG A 144 2.00 4.73 -6.46
CA ARG A 144 1.91 4.37 -5.04
C ARG A 144 0.81 3.35 -4.83
N ILE A 145 0.98 2.48 -3.85
CA ILE A 145 0.00 1.43 -3.53
C ILE A 145 -0.26 1.43 -2.03
N VAL A 146 -1.53 1.51 -1.65
CA VAL A 146 -1.97 1.15 -0.30
C VAL A 146 -2.72 -0.17 -0.37
N THR A 147 -2.16 -1.22 0.24
CA THR A 147 -2.75 -2.55 0.28
C THR A 147 -3.50 -2.74 1.59
N LEU A 148 -4.79 -3.04 1.49
CA LEU A 148 -5.59 -3.50 2.62
C LEU A 148 -5.71 -5.02 2.47
N GLY A 149 -4.97 -5.73 3.30
CA GLY A 149 -4.62 -7.11 3.02
C GLY A 149 -5.33 -8.16 3.83
N GLY A 150 -5.04 -9.35 3.45
CA GLY A 150 -5.18 -10.58 4.20
C GLY A 150 -3.90 -10.88 4.98
N GLU A 151 -3.28 -12.03 4.73
CA GLU A 151 -2.03 -12.43 5.42
C GLU A 151 -0.78 -11.74 4.83
N CYS A 152 0.36 -11.80 5.52
CA CYS A 152 1.55 -11.00 5.22
C CYS A 152 2.03 -11.06 3.77
N SER A 153 1.85 -12.19 3.06
CA SER A 153 2.31 -12.34 1.69
C SER A 153 1.59 -11.44 0.67
N VAL A 154 0.50 -10.76 1.07
CA VAL A 154 -0.15 -9.75 0.22
C VAL A 154 0.74 -8.54 -0.06
N SER A 155 1.83 -8.37 0.69
CA SER A 155 2.86 -7.36 0.44
C SER A 155 3.79 -7.72 -0.71
N VAL A 156 3.95 -8.99 -1.03
CA VAL A 156 4.96 -9.47 -1.98
C VAL A 156 4.77 -8.87 -3.37
N VAL A 157 3.56 -8.96 -3.91
CA VAL A 157 3.26 -8.47 -5.26
C VAL A 157 3.40 -6.94 -5.37
N PRO A 158 2.74 -6.12 -4.51
CA PRO A 158 2.86 -4.68 -4.61
C PRO A 158 4.28 -4.17 -4.33
N PHE A 159 5.01 -4.77 -3.39
CA PHE A 159 6.38 -4.34 -3.09
C PHE A 159 7.35 -4.66 -4.22
N THR A 160 7.31 -5.88 -4.76
CA THR A 160 8.16 -6.24 -5.89
C THR A 160 7.83 -5.45 -7.16
N TYR A 161 6.55 -5.06 -7.36
CA TYR A 161 6.14 -4.13 -8.40
C TYR A 161 6.78 -2.75 -8.20
N LEU A 162 6.70 -2.18 -6.99
CA LEU A 162 7.27 -0.86 -6.68
C LEU A 162 8.79 -0.87 -6.73
N ILE A 163 9.44 -1.94 -6.28
CA ILE A 163 10.90 -2.12 -6.39
C ILE A 163 11.33 -2.15 -7.86
N ASN A 164 10.59 -2.83 -8.73
CA ASN A 164 10.87 -2.81 -10.17
C ASN A 164 10.62 -1.44 -10.82
N ARG A 165 9.58 -0.72 -10.34
CA ARG A 165 9.25 0.62 -10.83
C ARG A 165 10.29 1.68 -10.44
N TYR A 166 10.93 1.51 -9.29
CA TYR A 166 11.93 2.40 -8.72
C TYR A 166 13.22 1.62 -8.38
N PRO A 167 13.93 1.17 -9.42
CA PRO A 167 15.07 0.27 -9.22
C PRO A 167 16.14 0.92 -8.34
N ASP A 168 16.67 0.12 -7.41
CA ASP A 168 17.71 0.49 -6.44
C ASP A 168 17.35 1.61 -5.44
N ASP A 169 16.17 2.19 -5.52
CA ASP A 169 15.75 3.37 -4.74
C ASP A 169 14.58 3.09 -3.77
N VAL A 170 14.42 1.83 -3.33
CA VAL A 170 13.35 1.44 -2.39
C VAL A 170 13.93 0.65 -1.23
N ALA A 171 13.62 1.06 0.01
CA ALA A 171 13.83 0.25 1.20
C ALA A 171 12.51 -0.34 1.71
N ILE A 172 12.58 -1.49 2.38
CA ILE A 172 11.46 -2.15 3.04
C ILE A 172 11.58 -1.93 4.55
N VAL A 173 10.54 -1.38 5.17
CA VAL A 173 10.34 -1.39 6.61
C VAL A 173 9.24 -2.38 6.92
N TRP A 174 9.58 -3.48 7.59
CA TRP A 174 8.70 -4.59 7.94
C TRP A 174 8.31 -4.47 9.40
N ILE A 175 7.14 -3.88 9.68
CA ILE A 175 6.62 -3.68 11.04
C ILE A 175 5.82 -4.92 11.43
N ASP A 176 6.39 -5.76 12.30
CA ASP A 176 5.92 -7.11 12.56
C ASP A 176 6.53 -7.67 13.86
N ALA A 177 5.81 -8.56 14.53
CA ALA A 177 6.37 -9.36 15.63
C ALA A 177 7.34 -10.42 15.13
N HIS A 178 7.16 -10.89 13.89
CA HIS A 178 7.88 -11.98 13.25
C HIS A 178 8.81 -11.48 12.13
N PRO A 179 9.80 -12.25 11.72
CA PRO A 179 10.71 -11.84 10.66
C PRO A 179 10.22 -12.16 9.24
N ASP A 180 9.26 -13.06 9.07
CA ASP A 180 8.69 -13.55 7.80
C ASP A 180 9.73 -13.97 6.75
N ILE A 181 10.78 -14.62 7.23
CA ILE A 181 11.93 -15.06 6.42
C ILE A 181 12.02 -16.57 6.24
N ASN A 182 10.92 -17.31 6.40
CA ASN A 182 10.86 -18.72 6.08
C ASN A 182 11.12 -18.98 4.58
N LEU A 183 11.42 -20.23 4.30
CA LEU A 183 11.64 -20.77 2.95
C LEU A 183 10.84 -22.07 2.75
N PRO A 184 10.53 -22.47 1.53
CA PRO A 184 9.68 -23.64 1.27
C PRO A 184 10.19 -24.97 1.86
N TYR A 185 11.48 -25.09 2.15
CA TYR A 185 12.05 -26.30 2.77
C TYR A 185 11.95 -26.31 4.30
N ASP A 186 11.58 -25.21 4.96
CA ASP A 186 11.39 -25.15 6.40
C ASP A 186 10.17 -26.00 6.83
N GLU A 187 10.07 -26.31 8.09
CA GLU A 187 8.99 -27.13 8.64
C GLU A 187 7.61 -26.46 8.48
N TYR A 188 7.52 -25.17 8.80
CA TYR A 188 6.30 -24.40 8.64
C TYR A 188 6.03 -24.04 7.16
N LYS A 189 4.81 -24.32 6.68
CA LYS A 189 4.44 -24.24 5.26
C LYS A 189 3.52 -23.06 4.91
N GLY A 190 3.26 -22.17 5.85
CA GLY A 190 2.51 -20.93 5.61
C GLY A 190 3.29 -19.96 4.74
N TYR A 191 2.68 -19.51 3.64
CA TYR A 191 3.37 -18.60 2.72
C TYR A 191 3.51 -17.19 3.30
N HIS A 192 2.64 -16.80 4.25
CA HIS A 192 2.77 -15.53 4.96
C HIS A 192 4.16 -15.38 5.61
N ALA A 193 4.63 -16.43 6.29
CA ALA A 193 5.95 -16.42 6.93
C ALA A 193 7.15 -16.41 5.95
N MET A 194 6.90 -16.47 4.64
CA MET A 194 7.91 -16.41 3.57
C MET A 194 7.88 -15.07 2.82
N ALA A 195 7.09 -14.10 3.31
CA ALA A 195 6.79 -12.88 2.57
C ALA A 195 8.00 -11.97 2.38
N LEU A 196 8.80 -11.76 3.42
CA LEU A 196 9.98 -10.92 3.30
C LEU A 196 11.06 -11.58 2.43
N THR A 197 11.32 -12.90 2.57
CA THR A 197 12.27 -13.62 1.69
C THR A 197 11.83 -13.57 0.23
N ALA A 198 10.52 -13.63 -0.07
CA ALA A 198 10.01 -13.48 -1.43
C ALA A 198 10.34 -12.09 -2.01
N CYS A 199 10.24 -11.02 -1.22
CA CYS A 199 10.67 -9.66 -1.63
C CYS A 199 12.19 -9.57 -1.88
N LEU A 200 12.98 -10.45 -1.24
CA LEU A 200 14.42 -10.57 -1.47
C LEU A 200 14.76 -11.49 -2.66
N GLY A 201 13.76 -12.07 -3.34
CA GLY A 201 13.94 -12.97 -4.46
C GLY A 201 14.31 -14.40 -4.04
N MET A 202 13.93 -14.80 -2.83
CA MET A 202 14.20 -16.13 -2.27
C MET A 202 12.87 -16.86 -2.02
N GLY A 203 12.71 -18.10 -2.53
CA GLY A 203 11.48 -18.86 -2.32
C GLY A 203 11.20 -19.88 -3.40
N ASP A 204 9.93 -20.11 -3.70
CA ASP A 204 9.48 -21.01 -4.77
C ASP A 204 9.83 -20.42 -6.14
N GLU A 205 10.56 -21.17 -6.96
CA GLU A 205 11.10 -20.75 -8.24
C GLU A 205 10.03 -20.16 -9.17
N GLU A 206 8.89 -20.85 -9.33
CA GLU A 206 7.80 -20.39 -10.21
C GLU A 206 7.13 -19.10 -9.72
N ILE A 207 7.03 -18.92 -8.39
CA ILE A 207 6.54 -17.65 -7.83
C ILE A 207 7.59 -16.56 -8.04
N MET A 208 8.87 -16.84 -7.80
CA MET A 208 9.95 -15.85 -7.97
C MET A 208 10.08 -15.38 -9.43
N GLU A 209 9.89 -16.28 -10.40
CA GLU A 209 9.89 -15.93 -11.83
C GLU A 209 8.75 -15.00 -12.25
N LEU A 210 7.63 -15.01 -11.52
CA LEU A 210 6.51 -14.10 -11.76
C LEU A 210 6.75 -12.69 -11.23
N LEU A 211 7.51 -12.57 -10.11
CA LEU A 211 7.67 -11.30 -9.42
C LEU A 211 8.56 -10.34 -10.22
N PRO A 212 8.12 -9.08 -10.42
CA PRO A 212 8.79 -8.16 -11.35
C PRO A 212 10.10 -7.59 -10.83
N GLY A 213 10.33 -7.61 -9.52
CA GLY A 213 11.53 -7.06 -8.89
C GLY A 213 11.88 -7.76 -7.58
N LYS A 214 13.05 -7.44 -7.07
CA LYS A 214 13.54 -7.86 -5.76
C LYS A 214 14.48 -6.79 -5.20
N THR A 215 14.70 -6.79 -3.88
CA THR A 215 15.65 -5.91 -3.23
C THR A 215 16.75 -6.69 -2.51
N ASP A 216 17.81 -6.01 -2.10
CA ASP A 216 18.86 -6.57 -1.27
C ASP A 216 18.45 -6.58 0.20
N ALA A 217 18.90 -7.59 0.96
CA ALA A 217 18.62 -7.71 2.39
C ALA A 217 19.10 -6.50 3.22
N SER A 218 20.15 -5.81 2.77
CA SER A 218 20.66 -4.58 3.38
C SER A 218 19.66 -3.41 3.32
N LYS A 219 18.65 -3.49 2.42
CA LYS A 219 17.56 -2.53 2.29
C LYS A 219 16.27 -2.99 2.97
N ALA A 220 16.35 -3.98 3.87
CA ALA A 220 15.23 -4.45 4.68
C ALA A 220 15.51 -4.25 6.17
N LEU A 221 14.56 -3.69 6.90
CA LEU A 221 14.56 -3.52 8.34
C LEU A 221 13.30 -4.11 8.93
N ILE A 222 13.42 -4.94 9.97
CA ILE A 222 12.28 -5.45 10.72
C ILE A 222 12.12 -4.61 11.99
N VAL A 223 10.91 -4.14 12.25
CA VAL A 223 10.58 -3.26 13.38
C VAL A 223 9.46 -3.91 14.22
N GLY A 224 9.69 -4.07 15.51
CA GLY A 224 8.76 -4.76 16.40
C GLY A 224 9.11 -6.24 16.64
N LEU A 225 10.22 -6.70 16.06
CA LEU A 225 10.66 -8.10 16.09
C LEU A 225 10.85 -8.62 17.52
N ARG A 226 10.12 -9.69 17.87
CA ARG A 226 10.19 -10.29 19.20
C ARG A 226 9.82 -11.78 19.24
N SER A 227 9.36 -12.34 18.12
CA SER A 227 8.97 -13.74 18.02
C SER A 227 9.62 -14.40 16.79
N TRP A 228 10.46 -15.40 17.01
CA TRP A 228 11.09 -16.22 15.98
C TRP A 228 11.75 -17.46 16.56
N ASP A 229 11.89 -18.50 15.78
CA ASP A 229 12.64 -19.69 16.14
C ASP A 229 14.16 -19.53 15.94
N GLU A 230 14.94 -20.48 16.47
CA GLU A 230 16.40 -20.45 16.36
C GLU A 230 16.90 -20.50 14.90
N GLY A 231 16.21 -21.23 14.04
CA GLY A 231 16.53 -21.33 12.60
C GLY A 231 16.34 -20.00 11.88
N MET A 232 15.29 -19.25 12.25
CA MET A 232 15.04 -17.91 11.70
C MET A 232 16.05 -16.88 12.21
N GLN A 233 16.46 -16.96 13.49
CA GLN A 233 17.52 -16.09 14.02
C GLN A 233 18.84 -16.26 13.26
N GLU A 234 19.23 -17.50 13.00
CA GLU A 234 20.43 -17.83 12.23
C GLU A 234 20.31 -17.30 10.79
N ARG A 235 19.16 -17.47 10.15
CA ARG A 235 18.91 -16.96 8.78
C ARG A 235 18.96 -15.43 8.75
N GLN A 236 18.29 -14.75 9.66
CA GLN A 236 18.32 -13.30 9.78
C GLN A 236 19.75 -12.77 9.87
N ARG A 237 20.56 -13.39 10.73
CA ARG A 237 21.98 -13.04 10.89
C ARG A 237 22.78 -13.28 9.62
N LYS A 238 22.59 -14.40 8.93
CA LYS A 238 23.28 -14.72 7.67
C LYS A 238 22.90 -13.76 6.54
N LEU A 239 21.65 -13.35 6.47
CA LEU A 239 21.18 -12.37 5.50
C LEU A 239 21.59 -10.94 5.84
N GLY A 240 22.01 -10.68 7.09
CA GLY A 240 22.37 -9.35 7.56
C GLY A 240 21.17 -8.41 7.73
N ILE A 241 19.94 -8.96 7.84
CA ILE A 241 18.74 -8.15 8.05
C ILE A 241 18.73 -7.62 9.48
N LYS A 242 18.66 -6.30 9.63
CA LYS A 242 18.56 -5.66 10.94
C LYS A 242 17.15 -5.81 11.50
N GLY A 243 17.04 -6.17 12.77
CA GLY A 243 15.78 -6.18 13.53
C GLY A 243 15.86 -5.20 14.70
N LEU A 244 14.77 -4.53 14.99
CA LEU A 244 14.56 -3.68 16.16
C LEU A 244 13.38 -4.22 16.97
N SER A 245 13.60 -4.50 18.25
CA SER A 245 12.52 -4.86 19.16
C SER A 245 11.64 -3.64 19.52
N PRO A 246 10.40 -3.84 20.01
CA PRO A 246 9.57 -2.75 20.51
C PRO A 246 10.28 -1.88 21.54
N GLN A 247 11.03 -2.49 22.46
CA GLN A 247 11.77 -1.79 23.51
C GLN A 247 12.90 -0.89 22.93
N GLU A 248 13.60 -1.36 21.89
CA GLU A 248 14.64 -0.56 21.23
C GLU A 248 14.07 0.65 20.53
N VAL A 249 12.92 0.49 19.86
CA VAL A 249 12.20 1.59 19.19
C VAL A 249 11.63 2.60 20.18
N ALA A 250 11.09 2.11 21.32
CA ALA A 250 10.58 2.98 22.38
C ALA A 250 11.69 3.80 23.04
N ASN A 251 12.88 3.20 23.23
CA ASN A 251 14.03 3.87 23.84
C ASN A 251 14.70 4.88 22.90
N ASP A 252 14.76 4.57 21.60
CA ASP A 252 15.45 5.41 20.62
C ASP A 252 14.74 5.36 19.26
N ARG A 253 13.95 6.37 18.99
CA ARG A 253 13.16 6.52 17.76
C ARG A 253 13.99 6.89 16.54
N THR A 254 15.21 7.40 16.74
CA THR A 254 16.07 7.82 15.62
C THR A 254 16.64 6.63 14.86
N LYS A 255 16.73 5.46 15.47
CA LYS A 255 17.33 4.25 14.88
C LYS A 255 16.77 3.87 13.51
N ILE A 256 15.45 4.02 13.31
CA ILE A 256 14.78 3.71 12.02
C ILE A 256 15.23 4.72 10.97
N MET A 257 15.20 6.02 11.29
CA MET A 257 15.56 7.09 10.37
C MET A 257 17.07 7.08 10.05
N GLU A 258 17.91 6.80 11.02
CA GLU A 258 19.35 6.62 10.81
C GLU A 258 19.65 5.43 9.90
N TRP A 259 18.93 4.31 10.09
CA TRP A 259 19.07 3.17 9.19
C TRP A 259 18.60 3.51 7.77
N LEU A 260 17.43 4.13 7.59
CA LEU A 260 16.94 4.57 6.28
C LEU A 260 17.96 5.48 5.60
N LYS A 261 18.53 6.46 6.33
CA LYS A 261 19.57 7.34 5.80
C LYS A 261 20.81 6.58 5.33
N SER A 262 21.17 5.50 6.03
CA SER A 262 22.33 4.67 5.67
C SER A 262 22.13 3.86 4.39
N THR A 263 20.89 3.60 3.98
CA THR A 263 20.56 2.87 2.72
C THR A 263 20.75 3.73 1.48
N GLY A 264 20.69 5.05 1.60
CA GLY A 264 20.81 6.00 0.49
C GLY A 264 19.58 6.07 -0.44
N VAL A 265 18.47 5.40 -0.13
CA VAL A 265 17.25 5.41 -0.92
C VAL A 265 16.41 6.66 -0.66
N SER A 266 15.54 7.02 -1.60
CA SER A 266 14.57 8.11 -1.44
C SER A 266 13.13 7.63 -1.20
N LYS A 267 12.85 6.34 -1.38
CA LYS A 267 11.51 5.74 -1.32
C LYS A 267 11.46 4.60 -0.32
N VAL A 268 10.29 4.45 0.30
CA VAL A 268 10.06 3.40 1.29
C VAL A 268 8.75 2.68 0.99
N VAL A 269 8.75 1.37 1.18
CA VAL A 269 7.53 0.57 1.33
C VAL A 269 7.46 0.07 2.76
N ILE A 270 6.27 0.12 3.36
CA ILE A 270 6.01 -0.30 4.73
C ILE A 270 5.03 -1.46 4.73
N HIS A 271 5.45 -2.59 5.26
CA HIS A 271 4.57 -3.65 5.71
C HIS A 271 4.20 -3.38 7.17
N PHE A 272 2.92 -3.44 7.49
CA PHE A 272 2.40 -3.37 8.85
C PHE A 272 1.52 -4.59 9.11
N ASP A 273 2.10 -5.55 9.82
CA ASP A 273 1.35 -6.65 10.44
C ASP A 273 0.68 -6.14 11.71
N MET A 274 -0.60 -6.46 11.87
CA MET A 274 -1.36 -6.04 13.06
C MET A 274 -0.91 -6.76 14.34
N ASP A 275 -0.15 -7.85 14.25
CA ASP A 275 0.42 -8.52 15.42
C ASP A 275 1.66 -7.82 15.98
N ALA A 276 2.21 -6.83 15.26
CA ALA A 276 3.21 -5.92 15.81
C ALA A 276 2.68 -5.15 17.03
N LEU A 277 1.35 -4.98 17.12
CA LEU A 277 0.68 -4.28 18.22
C LEU A 277 0.70 -5.10 19.52
N ASP A 278 0.69 -4.39 20.65
CA ASP A 278 0.58 -5.04 21.96
C ASP A 278 -0.83 -5.59 22.17
N PRO A 279 -1.00 -6.91 22.41
CA PRO A 279 -2.30 -7.51 22.66
C PRO A 279 -2.99 -7.00 23.94
N ALA A 280 -2.26 -6.34 24.84
CA ALA A 280 -2.86 -5.64 25.98
C ALA A 280 -3.65 -4.40 25.55
N GLU A 281 -3.33 -3.80 24.39
CA GLU A 281 -4.08 -2.69 23.80
C GLU A 281 -5.15 -3.19 22.82
N ILE A 282 -4.77 -4.06 21.88
CA ILE A 282 -5.69 -4.62 20.87
C ILE A 282 -5.23 -6.00 20.38
N ILE A 283 -6.17 -6.94 20.27
CA ILE A 283 -5.95 -8.22 19.59
C ILE A 283 -6.57 -8.13 18.18
N ALA A 284 -5.78 -7.73 17.21
CA ALA A 284 -6.24 -7.45 15.85
C ALA A 284 -5.83 -8.54 14.83
N ALA A 285 -4.85 -9.38 15.16
CA ALA A 285 -4.32 -10.45 14.29
C ALA A 285 -4.58 -11.85 14.86
N VAL A 286 -4.13 -12.90 14.17
CA VAL A 286 -4.07 -14.27 14.69
C VAL A 286 -2.94 -14.39 15.70
N GLY A 287 -1.76 -13.89 15.40
CA GLY A 287 -0.63 -13.77 16.30
C GLY A 287 -1.00 -12.91 17.52
N VAL A 288 -0.63 -13.37 18.73
CA VAL A 288 -0.88 -12.69 20.01
C VAL A 288 0.44 -12.68 20.79
N GLU A 289 1.38 -11.91 20.28
CA GLU A 289 2.72 -11.82 20.86
C GLU A 289 2.76 -10.67 21.89
N PRO A 290 3.07 -10.95 23.18
CA PRO A 290 3.09 -9.93 24.22
C PRO A 290 4.23 -8.93 24.04
N ASN A 291 4.14 -7.80 24.74
CA ASN A 291 5.12 -6.71 24.72
C ASN A 291 5.33 -6.08 23.33
N GLY A 292 4.26 -5.94 22.59
CA GLY A 292 4.25 -5.26 21.30
C GLY A 292 4.33 -3.75 21.38
N MET A 293 4.14 -3.10 20.24
CA MET A 293 4.09 -1.66 20.13
C MET A 293 2.65 -1.15 20.35
N LYS A 294 2.51 0.06 20.84
CA LYS A 294 1.21 0.73 20.90
C LYS A 294 0.80 1.23 19.53
N ILE A 295 -0.52 1.35 19.31
CA ILE A 295 -1.09 1.89 18.07
C ILE A 295 -0.47 3.27 17.75
N GLU A 296 -0.39 4.16 18.74
CA GLU A 296 0.19 5.50 18.55
C GLU A 296 1.66 5.48 18.16
N GLU A 297 2.42 4.48 18.58
CA GLU A 297 3.84 4.32 18.24
C GLU A 297 4.00 3.90 16.78
N VAL A 298 3.23 2.92 16.32
CA VAL A 298 3.24 2.48 14.92
C VAL A 298 2.78 3.60 13.99
N VAL A 299 1.67 4.28 14.32
CA VAL A 299 1.17 5.41 13.53
C VAL A 299 2.24 6.50 13.42
N ARG A 300 2.92 6.82 14.50
CA ARG A 300 4.00 7.82 14.49
C ARG A 300 5.18 7.39 13.64
N ILE A 301 5.64 6.13 13.74
CA ILE A 301 6.73 5.61 12.89
C ILE A 301 6.40 5.80 11.41
N ILE A 302 5.19 5.45 11.00
CA ILE A 302 4.74 5.60 9.61
C ILE A 302 4.72 7.09 9.21
N HIS A 303 4.25 7.98 10.09
CA HIS A 303 4.26 9.42 9.86
C HIS A 303 5.69 9.98 9.75
N ASP A 304 6.58 9.62 10.65
CA ASP A 304 7.98 10.08 10.64
C ASP A 304 8.65 9.68 9.33
N ILE A 305 8.49 8.42 8.88
CA ILE A 305 9.01 7.97 7.60
C ILE A 305 8.40 8.75 6.44
N SER A 306 7.08 8.92 6.41
CA SER A 306 6.39 9.61 5.31
C SER A 306 6.68 11.10 5.23
N SER A 307 7.20 11.72 6.31
CA SER A 307 7.60 13.12 6.34
C SER A 307 8.96 13.39 5.69
N GLU A 308 9.86 12.39 5.66
CA GLU A 308 11.23 12.53 5.15
C GLU A 308 11.49 11.72 3.88
N TYR A 309 10.69 10.68 3.63
CA TYR A 309 10.82 9.78 2.48
C TYR A 309 9.53 9.72 1.67
N ASP A 310 9.65 9.43 0.39
CA ASP A 310 8.49 9.15 -0.46
C ASP A 310 7.93 7.75 -0.10
N LEU A 311 6.87 7.71 0.71
CA LEU A 311 6.16 6.47 1.03
C LEU A 311 5.38 6.02 -0.20
N VAL A 312 5.94 5.07 -0.96
CA VAL A 312 5.34 4.57 -2.21
C VAL A 312 4.48 3.34 -2.00
N GLY A 313 4.67 2.60 -0.91
CA GLY A 313 3.85 1.42 -0.57
C GLY A 313 3.54 1.34 0.91
N LEU A 314 2.28 1.03 1.23
CA LEU A 314 1.84 0.72 2.59
C LEU A 314 0.91 -0.48 2.54
N THR A 315 1.26 -1.54 3.25
CA THR A 315 0.36 -2.69 3.45
C THR A 315 -0.08 -2.74 4.90
N VAL A 316 -1.37 -2.94 5.15
CA VAL A 316 -1.92 -3.35 6.45
C VAL A 316 -2.35 -4.81 6.30
N ALA A 317 -1.73 -5.71 7.07
CA ALA A 317 -1.88 -7.15 6.98
C ALA A 317 -2.37 -7.79 8.28
N GLU A 318 -2.77 -9.04 8.19
CA GLU A 318 -3.20 -9.93 9.30
C GLU A 318 -4.47 -9.48 10.06
N PRO A 319 -5.43 -8.76 9.44
CA PRO A 319 -6.63 -8.30 10.15
C PRO A 319 -7.56 -9.48 10.45
N MET A 320 -7.59 -9.95 11.71
CA MET A 320 -8.46 -11.03 12.14
C MET A 320 -9.65 -10.51 12.98
N PRO A 321 -10.83 -10.32 12.38
CA PRO A 321 -11.98 -9.73 13.04
C PRO A 321 -12.74 -10.74 13.89
N ARG A 322 -12.11 -11.27 14.95
CA ARG A 322 -12.64 -12.33 15.83
C ARG A 322 -14.05 -12.02 16.36
N VAL A 323 -14.30 -10.78 16.78
CA VAL A 323 -15.60 -10.34 17.28
C VAL A 323 -16.65 -10.37 16.16
N ALA A 324 -16.31 -9.86 14.96
CA ALA A 324 -17.23 -9.86 13.82
C ALA A 324 -17.59 -11.27 13.36
N ILE A 325 -16.64 -12.21 13.37
CA ILE A 325 -16.87 -13.62 13.06
C ILE A 325 -17.85 -14.24 14.07
N LYS A 326 -17.63 -14.03 15.36
CA LYS A 326 -18.53 -14.55 16.42
C LYS A 326 -19.93 -13.95 16.34
N LEU A 327 -20.04 -12.64 16.05
CA LEU A 327 -21.34 -11.99 15.84
C LEU A 327 -22.06 -12.52 14.61
N ARG A 328 -21.37 -12.69 13.48
CA ARG A 328 -21.93 -13.30 12.26
C ARG A 328 -22.49 -14.70 12.56
N ASN A 329 -21.73 -15.52 13.27
CA ASN A 329 -22.13 -16.88 13.60
C ASN A 329 -23.35 -16.90 14.54
N MET A 330 -23.45 -15.94 15.45
CA MET A 330 -24.64 -15.73 16.27
C MET A 330 -25.85 -15.33 15.42
N LEU A 331 -25.71 -14.29 14.56
CA LEU A 331 -26.78 -13.79 13.70
C LEU A 331 -27.34 -14.87 12.77
N ASN A 332 -26.48 -15.73 12.22
CA ASN A 332 -26.86 -16.86 11.38
C ASN A 332 -27.71 -17.94 12.09
N GLN A 333 -27.85 -17.88 13.40
CA GLN A 333 -28.65 -18.79 14.20
C GLN A 333 -30.01 -18.19 14.61
N LEU A 334 -30.20 -16.88 14.40
CA LEU A 334 -31.42 -16.22 14.84
C LEU A 334 -32.56 -16.43 13.83
N PRO A 335 -33.80 -16.72 14.32
CA PRO A 335 -34.99 -16.75 13.47
C PRO A 335 -35.19 -15.43 12.74
N LEU A 336 -35.85 -15.45 11.58
CA LEU A 336 -36.14 -14.32 10.69
C LEU A 336 -34.90 -13.71 10.01
N LEU A 337 -33.70 -14.09 10.37
CA LEU A 337 -32.47 -13.71 9.65
C LEU A 337 -31.99 -14.80 8.69
N LYS A 338 -32.64 -15.98 8.70
CA LYS A 338 -32.33 -17.12 7.84
C LYS A 338 -33.33 -17.33 6.70
N ASP A 339 -34.47 -16.67 6.76
CA ASP A 339 -35.60 -16.89 5.84
C ASP A 339 -35.49 -16.10 4.54
#